data_d846db4ec4a9999a6c3da1e48b95edfa
#
_entry.id   d846db4ec4a9999a6c3da1e48b95edfa
#
_cell.length_a   1.000
_cell.length_b   1.000
_cell.length_c   1.000
_cell.angle_alpha   90.00
_cell.angle_beta   90.00
_cell.angle_gamma   90.00
#
_symmetry.space_group_name_H-M   'P 1'
#
loop_
_entity.id
_entity.type
_entity.pdbx_description
1 polymer ?
#
loop_
_entity_poly.entity_id
_entity_poly.type
_entity_poly.pdbx_seq_one_letter_code
_entity_poly.pdbx_strand_id
1 'polypeptide(L)'
;MNVQTIARSACLLGLAGAFSLAACSSEKPSTMTSYSSQASKADTASLFTIPEDQMSHVQVVTVAPAKLTRTLRLTGAVAYNAFKTTPVITQVGGPVSRILVVPGERVHQGQPLLEVSSPDYSQLLDAYLKANDAFRLADKNYARAQDLYKHHAIAERDLQQAESDRNQAQADRNAAEQGMKILGIKNPEQLEKAPSSAQIPLLAPIGGEIVERLVAPGQVLQAGSTQAFTISDMSTVWVLANVYQADLADVKVGDSVEVHTDAYPDVFHGKISFISPALDPNTRTLQARIVVDNHGEKLKKDMYCTVSVTAGQIPNAIAVPDSAVLRDDENQPFVYVASGSNQFGRRSVDIGQSEGGKTQILKGLSPGDKVVGDGSLFLQFANSLQH
;
A
#
# COMPACT_ATOMS: atom_id res chain seq x y z
N MET A 1 19.45 -41.58 -24.32
CA MET A 1 20.29 -42.06 -25.44
C MET A 1 21.36 -41.01 -25.68
N ASN A 2 22.57 -41.44 -25.34
CA ASN A 2 23.93 -41.12 -25.86
C ASN A 2 24.37 -39.64 -25.82
N VAL A 3 25.32 -39.26 -25.01
CA VAL A 3 26.67 -39.72 -24.67
C VAL A 3 27.72 -39.16 -25.66
N GLN A 4 28.75 -38.63 -25.03
CA GLN A 4 30.20 -38.58 -25.38
C GLN A 4 30.72 -37.22 -25.84
N THR A 5 31.52 -36.51 -25.02
CA THR A 5 32.93 -36.79 -24.63
C THR A 5 33.93 -36.63 -25.79
N ILE A 6 35.00 -35.94 -25.53
CA ILE A 6 36.42 -36.14 -25.94
C ILE A 6 37.09 -34.76 -25.91
N ALA A 7 37.93 -34.37 -25.00
CA ALA A 7 39.23 -34.86 -24.52
C ALA A 7 40.44 -34.30 -25.32
N ARG A 8 41.31 -33.65 -24.52
CA ARG A 8 42.79 -33.70 -24.57
C ARG A 8 43.56 -33.22 -25.81
N SER A 9 44.46 -32.27 -25.60
CA SER A 9 45.90 -32.61 -25.71
C SER A 9 46.78 -31.43 -25.29
N ALA A 10 47.70 -31.78 -24.46
CA ALA A 10 48.89 -31.07 -24.03
C ALA A 10 49.95 -31.08 -25.15
N CYS A 11 50.84 -30.08 -25.18
CA CYS A 11 52.21 -30.26 -25.56
C CYS A 11 53.12 -29.23 -24.89
N LEU A 12 54.06 -29.80 -24.17
CA LEU A 12 55.29 -29.25 -23.61
C LEU A 12 56.30 -28.88 -24.69
N LEU A 13 57.24 -28.01 -24.34
CA LEU A 13 58.67 -27.92 -24.69
C LEU A 13 59.04 -26.44 -24.70
N GLY A 14 59.95 -25.81 -23.97
CA GLY A 14 61.17 -26.27 -23.39
C GLY A 14 62.31 -25.37 -23.86
N LEU A 15 63.26 -25.07 -22.98
CA LEU A 15 64.62 -24.48 -23.13
C LEU A 15 64.73 -22.97 -22.98
N ALA A 16 65.29 -22.47 -21.88
CA ALA A 16 66.68 -22.37 -21.46
C ALA A 16 67.52 -21.29 -22.21
N GLY A 17 68.06 -20.37 -21.47
CA GLY A 17 69.12 -19.45 -21.88
C GLY A 17 69.13 -18.18 -21.01
N ALA A 18 69.78 -18.18 -19.91
CA ALA A 18 71.10 -17.80 -19.47
C ALA A 18 71.39 -16.29 -19.47
N PHE A 19 71.63 -15.81 -18.24
CA PHE A 19 72.62 -14.82 -17.82
C PHE A 19 72.72 -13.45 -18.49
N SER A 20 72.41 -12.41 -17.71
CA SER A 20 73.39 -11.33 -17.47
C SER A 20 73.03 -10.51 -16.23
N LEU A 21 73.97 -10.48 -15.34
CA LEU A 21 74.12 -9.59 -14.19
C LEU A 21 74.34 -8.15 -14.69
N ALA A 22 73.59 -7.16 -14.10
CA ALA A 22 74.19 -5.87 -13.80
C ALA A 22 73.28 -4.99 -12.96
N ALA A 23 73.84 -4.50 -11.93
CA ALA A 23 73.67 -3.21 -11.29
C ALA A 23 72.48 -3.00 -10.34
N CYS A 24 72.86 -3.05 -9.05
CA CYS A 24 72.20 -2.35 -7.96
C CYS A 24 72.06 -0.87 -8.27
N SER A 25 70.83 -0.37 -8.25
CA SER A 25 70.59 1.01 -7.82
C SER A 25 69.59 0.95 -6.68
N SER A 26 70.04 1.32 -5.50
CA SER A 26 69.24 1.49 -4.29
C SER A 26 68.31 2.68 -4.46
N GLU A 27 67.07 2.44 -4.89
CA GLU A 27 65.99 3.39 -4.66
C GLU A 27 65.57 3.29 -3.20
N LYS A 28 65.75 4.37 -2.48
CA LYS A 28 65.21 4.60 -1.15
C LYS A 28 63.69 4.43 -1.22
N PRO A 29 63.08 3.74 -0.25
CA PRO A 29 61.63 3.74 -0.15
C PRO A 29 61.16 5.18 0.02
N SER A 30 60.31 5.65 -0.90
CA SER A 30 59.58 6.91 -0.74
C SER A 30 58.78 6.80 0.56
N THR A 31 59.18 7.60 1.52
CA THR A 31 58.39 7.86 2.71
C THR A 31 57.00 8.26 2.27
N MET A 32 56.02 7.38 2.45
CA MET A 32 54.61 7.79 2.49
C MET A 32 54.55 8.93 3.50
N THR A 33 54.29 10.12 3.01
CA THR A 33 53.94 11.25 3.84
C THR A 33 52.65 10.84 4.54
N SER A 34 52.77 10.41 5.81
CA SER A 34 51.62 10.32 6.69
C SER A 34 51.06 11.74 6.77
N TYR A 35 49.89 11.96 6.17
CA TYR A 35 49.09 13.11 6.54
C TYR A 35 48.72 12.90 8.01
N SER A 36 49.51 13.47 8.90
CA SER A 36 49.06 13.76 10.24
C SER A 36 47.86 14.70 10.05
N SER A 37 46.69 14.24 10.41
CA SER A 37 45.60 15.16 10.67
C SER A 37 46.11 16.13 11.71
N GLN A 38 46.50 17.32 11.28
CA GLN A 38 46.66 18.43 12.22
C GLN A 38 45.33 18.53 12.93
N ALA A 39 45.36 18.21 14.22
CA ALA A 39 44.26 18.55 15.10
C ALA A 39 43.88 20.00 14.76
N SER A 40 42.67 20.21 14.29
CA SER A 40 42.16 21.53 13.98
C SER A 40 42.47 22.42 15.16
N LYS A 41 43.25 23.48 14.92
CA LYS A 41 43.40 24.57 15.88
C LYS A 41 41.99 24.85 16.36
N ALA A 42 41.77 24.81 17.67
CA ALA A 42 40.55 25.32 18.27
C ALA A 42 40.33 26.71 17.67
N ASP A 43 39.25 26.85 16.92
CA ASP A 43 38.89 28.10 16.28
C ASP A 43 38.71 29.11 17.40
N THR A 44 39.76 29.97 17.58
CA THR A 44 39.62 31.11 18.45
C THR A 44 38.64 32.00 17.73
N ALA A 45 37.38 31.93 18.14
CA ALA A 45 36.29 32.69 17.53
C ALA A 45 36.72 34.15 17.43
N SER A 46 36.94 34.65 16.22
CA SER A 46 37.19 36.07 16.01
C SER A 46 35.90 36.79 16.41
N LEU A 47 35.97 37.42 17.57
CA LEU A 47 34.86 38.22 18.09
C LEU A 47 34.80 39.50 17.28
N PHE A 48 33.66 39.80 16.73
CA PHE A 48 33.37 41.08 16.09
C PHE A 48 32.24 41.81 16.80
N THR A 49 32.24 43.13 16.71
CA THR A 49 31.30 43.99 17.44
C THR A 49 30.42 44.71 16.45
N ILE A 50 29.12 44.77 16.71
CA ILE A 50 28.15 45.51 15.92
C ILE A 50 27.80 46.84 16.62
N PRO A 51 27.58 47.92 15.91
CA PRO A 51 27.01 49.17 16.43
C PRO A 51 25.66 48.93 17.14
N GLU A 52 25.38 49.67 18.19
CA GLU A 52 24.14 49.51 18.98
C GLU A 52 22.85 49.78 18.20
N ASP A 53 22.91 50.67 17.27
CA ASP A 53 21.77 51.03 16.37
C ASP A 53 21.37 49.88 15.43
N GLN A 54 22.30 48.94 15.14
CA GLN A 54 22.07 47.79 14.26
C GLN A 54 21.63 46.53 15.08
N MET A 55 21.66 46.58 16.39
CA MET A 55 21.21 45.48 17.24
C MET A 55 19.71 45.17 17.09
N SER A 56 18.92 46.11 16.60
CA SER A 56 17.49 45.91 16.30
C SER A 56 17.23 44.83 15.23
N HIS A 57 18.21 44.50 14.41
CA HIS A 57 18.14 43.47 13.37
C HIS A 57 18.57 42.07 13.87
N VAL A 58 18.97 41.94 15.10
CA VAL A 58 19.53 40.71 15.67
C VAL A 58 18.68 40.20 16.83
N GLN A 59 18.11 39.04 16.69
CA GLN A 59 17.39 38.37 17.76
C GLN A 59 18.26 37.31 18.42
N VAL A 60 18.57 37.48 19.69
CA VAL A 60 19.35 36.53 20.47
C VAL A 60 18.41 35.56 21.21
N VAL A 61 18.61 34.26 20.99
CA VAL A 61 17.84 33.19 21.62
C VAL A 61 18.76 32.43 22.60
N THR A 62 18.29 32.19 23.80
CA THR A 62 18.99 31.34 24.75
C THR A 62 18.74 29.88 24.45
N VAL A 63 19.80 29.12 24.28
CA VAL A 63 19.75 27.68 24.03
C VAL A 63 19.24 26.96 25.27
N ALA A 64 18.12 26.29 25.14
CA ALA A 64 17.54 25.46 26.20
C ALA A 64 17.26 24.05 25.70
N PRO A 65 17.36 23.04 26.56
CA PRO A 65 16.92 21.69 26.20
C PRO A 65 15.45 21.70 25.81
N ALA A 66 15.15 21.15 24.65
CA ALA A 66 13.81 21.04 24.10
C ALA A 66 13.50 19.59 23.73
N LYS A 67 12.23 19.24 23.72
CA LYS A 67 11.79 17.97 23.13
C LYS A 67 11.70 18.18 21.62
N LEU A 68 12.47 17.42 20.87
CA LEU A 68 12.39 17.40 19.42
C LEU A 68 11.63 16.14 18.99
N THR A 69 10.61 16.32 18.18
CA THR A 69 9.88 15.19 17.59
C THR A 69 10.60 14.77 16.32
N ARG A 70 10.95 13.51 16.20
CA ARG A 70 11.53 12.97 14.97
C ARG A 70 10.40 12.51 14.08
N THR A 71 10.28 13.08 12.88
CA THR A 71 9.31 12.70 11.88
C THR A 71 10.01 12.03 10.70
N LEU A 72 9.56 10.82 10.37
CA LEU A 72 9.99 10.13 9.16
C LEU A 72 9.00 10.43 8.04
N ARG A 73 9.53 10.70 6.85
CA ARG A 73 8.74 10.87 5.63
C ARG A 73 8.95 9.67 4.72
N LEU A 74 7.88 8.90 4.55
CA LEU A 74 7.86 7.71 3.72
C LEU A 74 7.06 8.00 2.45
N THR A 75 7.51 7.48 1.32
CA THR A 75 6.73 7.52 0.08
C THR A 75 5.78 6.34 0.02
N GLY A 76 4.58 6.55 -0.49
CA GLY A 76 3.58 5.49 -0.61
C GLY A 76 2.62 5.72 -1.76
N ALA A 77 1.76 4.75 -1.99
CA ALA A 77 0.67 4.83 -2.95
C ALA A 77 -0.64 4.33 -2.32
N VAL A 78 -1.74 4.93 -2.75
CA VAL A 78 -3.08 4.52 -2.33
C VAL A 78 -3.46 3.21 -3.03
N ALA A 79 -4.02 2.28 -2.29
CA ALA A 79 -4.56 1.02 -2.79
C ALA A 79 -5.97 0.80 -2.25
N TYR A 80 -6.75 -0.03 -2.92
CA TYR A 80 -8.04 -0.44 -2.37
C TYR A 80 -7.85 -1.20 -1.06
N ASN A 81 -8.79 -1.02 -0.14
CA ASN A 81 -8.88 -1.88 1.03
C ASN A 81 -9.34 -3.28 0.60
N ALA A 82 -8.43 -4.24 0.53
CA ALA A 82 -8.73 -5.59 0.06
C ALA A 82 -9.80 -6.32 0.91
N PHE A 83 -10.01 -5.91 2.17
CA PHE A 83 -11.09 -6.47 3.00
C PHE A 83 -12.48 -5.92 2.62
N LYS A 84 -12.51 -4.82 1.88
CA LYS A 84 -13.74 -4.15 1.43
C LYS A 84 -13.85 -4.12 -0.10
N THR A 85 -13.00 -4.86 -0.79
CA THR A 85 -12.98 -4.94 -2.26
C THR A 85 -13.20 -6.36 -2.69
N THR A 86 -14.12 -6.57 -3.62
CA THR A 86 -14.49 -7.90 -4.08
C THR A 86 -14.48 -7.94 -5.61
N PRO A 87 -13.74 -8.89 -6.22
CA PRO A 87 -13.88 -9.19 -7.62
C PRO A 87 -15.23 -9.90 -7.87
N VAL A 88 -15.98 -9.43 -8.84
CA VAL A 88 -17.25 -10.06 -9.25
C VAL A 88 -16.95 -11.02 -10.38
N ILE A 89 -16.97 -12.31 -10.05
CA ILE A 89 -16.69 -13.41 -10.97
C ILE A 89 -18.03 -14.03 -11.40
N THR A 90 -18.18 -14.29 -12.69
CA THR A 90 -19.39 -14.95 -13.20
C THR A 90 -19.44 -16.41 -12.79
N GLN A 91 -20.63 -16.85 -12.37
CA GLN A 91 -20.90 -18.26 -12.05
C GLN A 91 -21.40 -19.04 -13.27
N VAL A 92 -21.74 -18.35 -14.38
CA VAL A 92 -22.28 -18.94 -15.60
C VAL A 92 -21.45 -18.55 -16.80
N GLY A 93 -21.36 -19.47 -17.79
CA GLY A 93 -20.76 -19.22 -19.08
C GLY A 93 -21.75 -18.67 -20.09
N GLY A 94 -21.24 -17.89 -21.05
CA GLY A 94 -22.07 -17.38 -22.15
C GLY A 94 -21.71 -15.95 -22.54
N PRO A 95 -22.27 -15.43 -23.64
CA PRO A 95 -22.08 -14.07 -24.09
C PRO A 95 -22.80 -13.07 -23.18
N VAL A 96 -22.17 -11.92 -22.95
CA VAL A 96 -22.77 -10.77 -22.27
C VAL A 96 -23.85 -10.17 -23.17
N SER A 97 -25.11 -10.26 -22.75
CA SER A 97 -26.22 -9.67 -23.47
C SER A 97 -26.33 -8.17 -23.27
N ARG A 98 -26.21 -7.74 -22.03
CA ARG A 98 -26.32 -6.33 -21.65
C ARG A 98 -25.54 -6.03 -20.37
N ILE A 99 -24.96 -4.84 -20.31
CA ILE A 99 -24.33 -4.29 -19.11
C ILE A 99 -25.27 -3.22 -18.58
N LEU A 100 -25.56 -3.28 -17.27
CA LEU A 100 -26.56 -2.44 -16.60
C LEU A 100 -25.94 -1.31 -15.80
N VAL A 101 -24.64 -1.37 -15.53
CA VAL A 101 -23.91 -0.45 -14.66
C VAL A 101 -22.65 0.07 -15.34
N VAL A 102 -22.17 1.22 -14.87
CA VAL A 102 -20.94 1.86 -15.37
C VAL A 102 -19.91 2.03 -14.25
N PRO A 103 -18.60 2.11 -14.57
CA PRO A 103 -17.59 2.47 -13.58
C PRO A 103 -17.90 3.82 -12.92
N GLY A 104 -17.70 3.91 -11.60
CA GLY A 104 -18.05 5.07 -10.78
C GLY A 104 -19.47 5.02 -10.20
N GLU A 105 -20.31 4.08 -10.64
CA GLU A 105 -21.66 3.91 -10.11
C GLU A 105 -21.65 3.17 -8.76
N ARG A 106 -22.49 3.62 -7.83
CA ARG A 106 -22.73 2.93 -6.56
C ARG A 106 -23.83 1.89 -6.71
N VAL A 107 -23.53 0.70 -6.23
CA VAL A 107 -24.43 -0.45 -6.27
C VAL A 107 -24.69 -0.99 -4.87
N HIS A 108 -25.84 -1.64 -4.71
CA HIS A 108 -26.21 -2.34 -3.50
C HIS A 108 -26.02 -3.85 -3.66
N GLN A 109 -25.81 -4.56 -2.56
CA GLN A 109 -25.76 -6.02 -2.58
C GLN A 109 -27.02 -6.61 -3.23
N GLY A 110 -26.84 -7.52 -4.19
CA GLY A 110 -27.92 -8.14 -4.94
C GLY A 110 -28.44 -7.33 -6.14
N GLN A 111 -27.88 -6.16 -6.43
CA GLN A 111 -28.21 -5.38 -7.61
C GLN A 111 -27.68 -6.06 -8.88
N PRO A 112 -28.47 -6.15 -9.97
CA PRO A 112 -28.02 -6.69 -11.24
C PRO A 112 -26.98 -5.77 -11.89
N LEU A 113 -25.86 -6.33 -12.32
CA LEU A 113 -24.73 -5.62 -12.93
C LEU A 113 -24.68 -5.80 -14.45
N LEU A 114 -24.90 -7.03 -14.90
CA LEU A 114 -24.99 -7.39 -16.32
C LEU A 114 -25.89 -8.62 -16.49
N GLU A 115 -26.26 -8.89 -17.71
CA GLU A 115 -27.03 -10.08 -18.11
C GLU A 115 -26.19 -10.96 -19.04
N VAL A 116 -26.15 -12.26 -18.73
CA VAL A 116 -25.45 -13.29 -19.51
C VAL A 116 -26.46 -14.19 -20.18
N SER A 117 -26.33 -14.44 -21.48
CA SER A 117 -27.09 -15.46 -22.19
C SER A 117 -26.40 -16.82 -22.00
N SER A 118 -26.94 -17.63 -21.07
CA SER A 118 -26.30 -18.89 -20.68
C SER A 118 -27.10 -20.10 -21.14
N PRO A 119 -26.51 -20.96 -22.01
CA PRO A 119 -27.11 -22.24 -22.37
C PRO A 119 -27.27 -23.17 -21.16
N ASP A 120 -26.30 -23.19 -20.24
CA ASP A 120 -26.33 -24.02 -19.04
C ASP A 120 -27.53 -23.64 -18.14
N TYR A 121 -27.76 -22.32 -17.99
CA TYR A 121 -28.91 -21.83 -17.25
C TYR A 121 -30.22 -22.30 -17.87
N SER A 122 -30.36 -22.23 -19.22
CA SER A 122 -31.56 -22.68 -19.93
C SER A 122 -31.80 -24.16 -19.71
N GLN A 123 -30.77 -25.01 -19.74
CA GLN A 123 -30.86 -26.44 -19.46
C GLN A 123 -31.32 -26.73 -18.03
N LEU A 124 -30.74 -26.02 -17.04
CA LEU A 124 -31.13 -26.19 -15.63
C LEU A 124 -32.55 -25.72 -15.37
N LEU A 125 -32.96 -24.62 -16.00
CA LEU A 125 -34.33 -24.14 -15.90
C LEU A 125 -35.32 -25.17 -16.47
N ASP A 126 -35.03 -25.70 -17.66
CA ASP A 126 -35.84 -26.75 -18.27
C ASP A 126 -35.93 -28.01 -17.40
N ALA A 127 -34.82 -28.44 -16.83
CA ALA A 127 -34.77 -29.58 -15.91
C ALA A 127 -35.62 -29.34 -14.66
N TYR A 128 -35.54 -28.12 -14.07
CA TYR A 128 -36.35 -27.75 -12.92
C TYR A 128 -37.85 -27.73 -13.27
N LEU A 129 -38.24 -27.11 -14.38
CA LEU A 129 -39.64 -27.04 -14.78
C LEU A 129 -40.22 -28.44 -15.00
N LYS A 130 -39.50 -29.34 -15.72
CA LYS A 130 -39.90 -30.74 -15.93
C LYS A 130 -40.04 -31.51 -14.61
N ALA A 131 -39.05 -31.38 -13.70
CA ALA A 131 -39.09 -32.05 -12.41
C ALA A 131 -40.22 -31.52 -11.51
N ASN A 132 -40.52 -30.24 -11.57
CA ASN A 132 -41.59 -29.62 -10.82
C ASN A 132 -42.97 -30.06 -11.32
N ASP A 133 -43.18 -30.15 -12.63
CA ASP A 133 -44.43 -30.66 -13.24
C ASP A 133 -44.60 -32.14 -12.92
N ALA A 134 -43.56 -32.96 -12.99
CA ALA A 134 -43.58 -34.37 -12.59
C ALA A 134 -43.97 -34.53 -11.11
N PHE A 135 -43.38 -33.73 -10.23
CA PHE A 135 -43.75 -33.72 -8.82
C PHE A 135 -45.22 -33.35 -8.60
N ARG A 136 -45.72 -32.29 -9.25
CA ARG A 136 -47.13 -31.84 -9.15
C ARG A 136 -48.09 -32.93 -9.62
N LEU A 137 -47.73 -33.69 -10.68
CA LEU A 137 -48.53 -34.81 -11.16
C LEU A 137 -48.52 -35.97 -10.17
N ALA A 138 -47.34 -36.38 -9.66
CA ALA A 138 -47.18 -37.45 -8.70
C ALA A 138 -47.91 -37.16 -7.37
N ASP A 139 -47.84 -35.91 -6.89
CA ASP A 139 -48.52 -35.45 -5.70
C ASP A 139 -50.05 -35.53 -5.82
N LYS A 140 -50.59 -35.12 -6.96
CA LYS A 140 -52.03 -35.28 -7.25
C LYS A 140 -52.45 -36.74 -7.36
N ASN A 141 -51.61 -37.60 -7.95
CA ASN A 141 -51.87 -39.03 -8.04
C ASN A 141 -51.84 -39.69 -6.66
N TYR A 142 -50.87 -39.34 -5.84
CA TYR A 142 -50.77 -39.84 -4.45
C TYR A 142 -52.00 -39.40 -3.63
N ALA A 143 -52.39 -38.11 -3.71
CA ALA A 143 -53.57 -37.62 -3.02
C ALA A 143 -54.86 -38.38 -3.44
N ARG A 144 -54.97 -38.67 -4.73
CA ARG A 144 -56.11 -39.51 -5.26
C ARG A 144 -56.02 -40.95 -4.74
N ALA A 145 -54.85 -41.58 -4.75
CA ALA A 145 -54.63 -42.92 -4.23
C ALA A 145 -54.95 -42.97 -2.75
N GLN A 146 -54.56 -41.97 -1.96
CA GLN A 146 -54.95 -41.90 -0.54
C GLN A 146 -56.46 -41.87 -0.35
N ASP A 147 -57.18 -41.11 -1.12
CA ASP A 147 -58.63 -40.98 -1.05
C ASP A 147 -59.32 -42.31 -1.44
N LEU A 148 -58.91 -42.93 -2.56
CA LEU A 148 -59.40 -44.23 -2.98
C LEU A 148 -59.11 -45.34 -1.98
N TYR A 149 -57.93 -45.36 -1.35
CA TYR A 149 -57.57 -46.33 -0.33
C TYR A 149 -58.45 -46.19 0.93
N LYS A 150 -58.70 -44.97 1.38
CA LYS A 150 -59.62 -44.69 2.50
C LYS A 150 -61.03 -45.25 2.27
N HIS A 151 -61.44 -45.29 0.98
CA HIS A 151 -62.73 -45.85 0.58
C HIS A 151 -62.67 -47.34 0.14
N HIS A 152 -61.54 -48.03 0.40
CA HIS A 152 -61.29 -49.43 0.05
C HIS A 152 -61.41 -49.71 -1.46
N ALA A 153 -61.12 -48.74 -2.29
CA ALA A 153 -61.27 -48.86 -3.75
C ALA A 153 -59.96 -49.27 -4.47
N ILE A 154 -58.80 -49.26 -3.78
CA ILE A 154 -57.52 -49.75 -4.29
C ILE A 154 -56.79 -50.59 -3.25
N ALA A 155 -55.79 -51.39 -3.70
CA ALA A 155 -54.94 -52.16 -2.84
C ALA A 155 -53.85 -51.27 -2.15
N GLU A 156 -53.39 -51.69 -1.00
CA GLU A 156 -52.31 -51.03 -0.24
C GLU A 156 -51.04 -50.88 -1.10
N ARG A 157 -50.71 -51.88 -1.91
CA ARG A 157 -49.57 -51.84 -2.84
C ARG A 157 -49.64 -50.65 -3.78
N ASP A 158 -50.86 -50.31 -4.29
CA ASP A 158 -51.06 -49.21 -5.26
C ASP A 158 -50.87 -47.88 -4.55
N LEU A 159 -51.28 -47.74 -3.29
CA LEU A 159 -51.00 -46.55 -2.48
C LEU A 159 -49.47 -46.41 -2.22
N GLN A 160 -48.81 -47.49 -1.84
CA GLN A 160 -47.36 -47.50 -1.61
C GLN A 160 -46.57 -47.15 -2.88
N GLN A 161 -47.01 -47.62 -4.06
CA GLN A 161 -46.41 -47.27 -5.31
C GLN A 161 -46.57 -45.77 -5.60
N ALA A 162 -47.78 -45.20 -5.41
CA ALA A 162 -48.05 -43.78 -5.63
C ALA A 162 -47.24 -42.91 -4.64
N GLU A 163 -47.02 -43.36 -3.41
CA GLU A 163 -46.14 -42.71 -2.43
C GLU A 163 -44.69 -42.74 -2.86
N SER A 164 -44.20 -43.88 -3.32
CA SER A 164 -42.85 -44.03 -3.86
C SER A 164 -42.59 -43.12 -5.03
N ASP A 165 -43.54 -43.09 -6.00
CA ASP A 165 -43.42 -42.23 -7.20
C ASP A 165 -43.41 -40.74 -6.84
N ARG A 166 -44.21 -40.30 -5.85
CA ARG A 166 -44.20 -38.95 -5.31
C ARG A 166 -42.87 -38.60 -4.67
N ASN A 167 -42.34 -39.51 -3.83
CA ASN A 167 -41.08 -39.30 -3.10
C ASN A 167 -39.91 -39.20 -4.10
N GLN A 168 -39.91 -40.03 -5.13
CA GLN A 168 -38.90 -39.95 -6.20
C GLN A 168 -38.98 -38.60 -6.94
N ALA A 169 -40.19 -38.21 -7.38
CA ALA A 169 -40.38 -36.93 -8.09
C ALA A 169 -40.02 -35.71 -7.21
N GLN A 170 -40.26 -35.79 -5.90
CA GLN A 170 -39.84 -34.76 -4.95
C GLN A 170 -38.33 -34.68 -4.83
N ALA A 171 -37.63 -35.82 -4.79
CA ALA A 171 -36.17 -35.84 -4.77
C ALA A 171 -35.57 -35.22 -6.03
N ASP A 172 -36.13 -35.57 -7.22
CA ASP A 172 -35.69 -35.02 -8.50
C ASP A 172 -35.92 -33.50 -8.60
N ARG A 173 -37.08 -33.02 -8.14
CA ARG A 173 -37.35 -31.57 -8.02
C ARG A 173 -36.37 -30.88 -7.11
N ASN A 174 -36.11 -31.46 -5.92
CA ASN A 174 -35.18 -30.87 -4.96
C ASN A 174 -33.73 -30.82 -5.52
N ALA A 175 -33.32 -31.82 -6.28
CA ALA A 175 -32.00 -31.84 -6.93
C ALA A 175 -31.90 -30.73 -7.98
N ALA A 176 -32.93 -30.57 -8.82
CA ALA A 176 -33.00 -29.51 -9.84
C ALA A 176 -33.03 -28.12 -9.20
N GLU A 177 -33.76 -27.95 -8.09
CA GLU A 177 -33.82 -26.72 -7.31
C GLU A 177 -32.46 -26.33 -6.73
N GLN A 178 -31.71 -27.32 -6.23
CA GLN A 178 -30.34 -27.08 -5.75
C GLN A 178 -29.41 -26.61 -6.85
N GLY A 179 -29.52 -27.17 -8.06
CA GLY A 179 -28.78 -26.71 -9.23
C GLY A 179 -29.05 -25.23 -9.53
N MET A 180 -30.30 -24.79 -9.46
CA MET A 180 -30.68 -23.39 -9.65
C MET A 180 -30.15 -22.48 -8.54
N LYS A 181 -30.17 -22.93 -7.28
CA LYS A 181 -29.63 -22.17 -6.13
C LYS A 181 -28.12 -21.92 -6.22
N ILE A 182 -27.37 -22.87 -6.77
CA ILE A 182 -25.92 -22.72 -7.01
C ILE A 182 -25.65 -21.55 -7.96
N LEU A 183 -26.54 -21.30 -8.93
CA LEU A 183 -26.47 -20.15 -9.83
C LEU A 183 -26.96 -18.83 -9.20
N GLY A 184 -27.29 -18.82 -7.91
CA GLY A 184 -27.76 -17.64 -7.19
C GLY A 184 -29.27 -17.38 -7.29
N ILE A 185 -30.04 -18.28 -7.90
CA ILE A 185 -31.50 -18.17 -8.03
C ILE A 185 -32.16 -18.71 -6.77
N LYS A 186 -32.58 -17.81 -5.90
CA LYS A 186 -33.15 -18.16 -4.60
C LYS A 186 -34.56 -18.73 -4.68
N ASN A 187 -35.36 -18.26 -5.66
CA ASN A 187 -36.77 -18.59 -5.80
C ASN A 187 -37.08 -19.06 -7.22
N PRO A 188 -36.73 -20.29 -7.62
CA PRO A 188 -36.99 -20.78 -8.98
C PRO A 188 -38.49 -20.87 -9.31
N GLU A 189 -39.40 -20.96 -8.34
CA GLU A 189 -40.84 -20.96 -8.51
C GLU A 189 -41.38 -19.67 -9.17
N GLN A 190 -40.70 -18.54 -9.00
CA GLN A 190 -41.06 -17.28 -9.64
C GLN A 190 -40.81 -17.29 -11.15
N LEU A 191 -39.88 -18.15 -11.60
CA LEU A 191 -39.52 -18.28 -13.01
C LEU A 191 -40.58 -19.03 -13.84
N GLU A 192 -41.46 -19.80 -13.20
CA GLU A 192 -42.61 -20.45 -13.90
C GLU A 192 -43.51 -19.44 -14.60
N LYS A 193 -43.58 -18.21 -14.06
CA LYS A 193 -44.46 -17.13 -14.56
C LYS A 193 -43.70 -16.11 -15.41
N ALA A 194 -42.38 -16.18 -15.46
CA ALA A 194 -41.57 -15.28 -16.25
C ALA A 194 -41.37 -15.83 -17.67
N PRO A 195 -41.28 -14.98 -18.70
CA PRO A 195 -40.87 -15.45 -20.01
C PRO A 195 -39.51 -16.12 -19.88
N SER A 196 -39.37 -17.32 -20.49
CA SER A 196 -38.13 -18.08 -20.48
C SER A 196 -37.03 -17.34 -21.25
N SER A 197 -36.49 -16.30 -20.65
CA SER A 197 -35.28 -15.66 -21.20
C SER A 197 -34.08 -16.48 -20.76
N ALA A 198 -33.25 -16.89 -21.72
CA ALA A 198 -31.95 -17.54 -21.43
C ALA A 198 -30.96 -16.60 -20.72
N GLN A 199 -31.44 -15.44 -20.26
CA GLN A 199 -30.62 -14.40 -19.67
C GLN A 199 -30.64 -14.50 -18.15
N ILE A 200 -29.47 -14.60 -17.57
CA ILE A 200 -29.27 -14.61 -16.12
C ILE A 200 -28.53 -13.35 -15.68
N PRO A 201 -29.01 -12.62 -14.66
CA PRO A 201 -28.31 -11.47 -14.14
C PRO A 201 -27.12 -11.88 -13.28
N LEU A 202 -25.96 -11.24 -13.48
CA LEU A 202 -24.84 -11.26 -12.54
C LEU A 202 -25.11 -10.21 -11.47
N LEU A 203 -25.21 -10.65 -10.21
CA LEU A 203 -25.56 -9.79 -9.09
C LEU A 203 -24.31 -9.29 -8.34
N ALA A 204 -24.41 -8.11 -7.75
CA ALA A 204 -23.39 -7.56 -6.88
C ALA A 204 -23.26 -8.37 -5.58
N PRO A 205 -22.09 -8.93 -5.23
CA PRO A 205 -21.90 -9.69 -3.99
C PRO A 205 -21.87 -8.79 -2.74
N ILE A 206 -21.45 -7.56 -2.90
CA ILE A 206 -21.39 -6.53 -1.86
C ILE A 206 -21.94 -5.20 -2.38
N GLY A 207 -22.27 -4.29 -1.48
CA GLY A 207 -22.52 -2.89 -1.82
C GLY A 207 -21.21 -2.11 -1.92
N GLY A 208 -21.14 -1.09 -2.78
CA GLY A 208 -19.95 -0.26 -2.99
C GLY A 208 -19.98 0.44 -4.34
N GLU A 209 -18.84 0.97 -4.75
CA GLU A 209 -18.63 1.59 -6.05
C GLU A 209 -18.05 0.57 -7.06
N ILE A 210 -18.50 0.60 -8.29
CA ILE A 210 -17.89 -0.14 -9.40
C ILE A 210 -16.58 0.57 -9.76
N VAL A 211 -15.45 0.04 -9.28
CA VAL A 211 -14.14 0.66 -9.52
C VAL A 211 -13.48 0.22 -10.81
N GLU A 212 -13.83 -0.99 -11.31
CA GLU A 212 -13.32 -1.52 -12.57
C GLU A 212 -14.39 -2.33 -13.29
N ARG A 213 -14.42 -2.20 -14.61
CA ARG A 213 -15.20 -3.05 -15.53
C ARG A 213 -14.23 -3.73 -16.50
N LEU A 214 -14.19 -5.05 -16.47
CA LEU A 214 -13.23 -5.87 -17.21
C LEU A 214 -13.85 -6.61 -18.40
N VAL A 215 -15.15 -6.43 -18.62
CA VAL A 215 -15.90 -7.13 -19.68
C VAL A 215 -16.60 -6.14 -20.61
N ALA A 216 -16.86 -6.59 -21.84
CA ALA A 216 -17.54 -5.82 -22.88
C ALA A 216 -18.86 -6.52 -23.32
N PRO A 217 -19.85 -5.78 -23.86
CA PRO A 217 -21.02 -6.39 -24.47
C PRO A 217 -20.64 -7.36 -25.59
N GLY A 218 -21.30 -8.53 -25.64
CA GLY A 218 -20.99 -9.59 -26.60
C GLY A 218 -19.80 -10.48 -26.26
N GLN A 219 -18.99 -10.13 -25.25
CA GLN A 219 -17.88 -10.98 -24.81
C GLN A 219 -18.41 -12.27 -24.20
N VAL A 220 -17.78 -13.40 -24.55
CA VAL A 220 -18.10 -14.71 -23.97
C VAL A 220 -17.39 -14.85 -22.63
N LEU A 221 -18.16 -15.09 -21.57
CA LEU A 221 -17.67 -15.30 -20.22
C LEU A 221 -17.49 -16.80 -19.95
N GLN A 222 -16.49 -17.12 -19.13
CA GLN A 222 -16.25 -18.47 -18.64
C GLN A 222 -16.66 -18.56 -17.17
N ALA A 223 -17.50 -19.54 -16.85
CA ALA A 223 -17.95 -19.79 -15.49
C ALA A 223 -16.80 -20.00 -14.51
N GLY A 224 -16.85 -19.36 -13.36
CA GLY A 224 -15.89 -19.51 -12.28
C GLY A 224 -14.51 -18.88 -12.51
N SER A 225 -14.24 -18.28 -13.68
CA SER A 225 -12.91 -17.73 -13.99
C SER A 225 -12.93 -16.28 -14.48
N THR A 226 -13.97 -15.87 -15.23
CA THR A 226 -14.00 -14.50 -15.77
C THR A 226 -14.45 -13.52 -14.71
N GLN A 227 -13.54 -12.59 -14.35
CA GLN A 227 -13.86 -11.44 -13.54
C GLN A 227 -14.54 -10.37 -14.42
N ALA A 228 -15.75 -9.98 -14.05
CA ALA A 228 -16.51 -9.00 -14.79
C ALA A 228 -16.33 -7.57 -14.28
N PHE A 229 -16.33 -7.42 -12.95
CA PHE A 229 -16.20 -6.12 -12.27
C PHE A 229 -15.32 -6.26 -11.03
N THR A 230 -14.89 -5.11 -10.53
CA THR A 230 -14.38 -4.96 -9.17
C THR A 230 -15.29 -3.97 -8.44
N ILE A 231 -15.81 -4.37 -7.28
CA ILE A 231 -16.63 -3.51 -6.40
C ILE A 231 -15.81 -3.24 -5.14
N SER A 232 -15.74 -1.97 -4.74
CA SER A 232 -15.04 -1.54 -3.52
C SER A 232 -15.88 -0.57 -2.70
N ASP A 233 -15.88 -0.76 -1.39
CA ASP A 233 -16.31 0.26 -0.45
C ASP A 233 -15.15 1.25 -0.23
N MET A 234 -15.27 2.42 -0.86
CA MET A 234 -14.24 3.46 -0.85
C MET A 234 -14.21 4.30 0.42
N SER A 235 -15.02 3.99 1.44
CA SER A 235 -15.03 4.69 2.72
C SER A 235 -13.69 4.64 3.46
N THR A 236 -12.91 3.58 3.23
CA THR A 236 -11.55 3.41 3.72
C THR A 236 -10.65 2.86 2.62
N VAL A 237 -9.43 3.37 2.56
CA VAL A 237 -8.40 2.92 1.62
C VAL A 237 -7.16 2.47 2.37
N TRP A 238 -6.31 1.74 1.70
CA TRP A 238 -4.98 1.46 2.18
C TRP A 238 -3.99 2.44 1.55
N VAL A 239 -3.00 2.86 2.33
CA VAL A 239 -1.79 3.48 1.84
C VAL A 239 -0.66 2.49 2.08
N LEU A 240 0.00 2.10 1.01
CA LEU A 240 1.14 1.19 1.03
C LEU A 240 2.40 2.04 0.99
N ALA A 241 3.01 2.24 2.17
CA ALA A 241 4.20 3.07 2.33
C ALA A 241 5.47 2.21 2.31
N ASN A 242 6.53 2.73 1.69
CA ASN A 242 7.82 2.07 1.59
C ASN A 242 8.70 2.48 2.77
N VAL A 243 9.04 1.53 3.64
CA VAL A 243 9.92 1.72 4.79
C VAL A 243 11.32 1.22 4.42
N TYR A 244 12.31 2.09 4.48
CA TYR A 244 13.69 1.70 4.25
C TYR A 244 14.25 0.90 5.44
N GLN A 245 15.21 0.04 5.18
CA GLN A 245 15.82 -0.79 6.23
C GLN A 245 16.41 0.04 7.38
N ALA A 246 16.94 1.21 7.08
CA ALA A 246 17.51 2.13 8.08
C ALA A 246 16.45 2.70 9.04
N ASP A 247 15.19 2.81 8.57
CA ASP A 247 14.09 3.43 9.33
C ASP A 247 13.20 2.41 10.05
N LEU A 248 13.48 1.11 9.85
CA LEU A 248 12.61 0.04 10.37
C LEU A 248 12.52 0.01 11.90
N ALA A 249 13.58 0.42 12.59
CA ALA A 249 13.58 0.47 14.05
C ALA A 249 12.62 1.53 14.62
N ASP A 250 12.30 2.53 13.82
CA ASP A 250 11.53 3.71 14.19
C ASP A 250 10.05 3.62 13.77
N VAL A 251 9.67 2.58 13.03
CA VAL A 251 8.30 2.38 12.50
C VAL A 251 7.67 1.13 13.10
N LYS A 252 6.51 1.26 13.73
CA LYS A 252 5.83 0.16 14.42
C LYS A 252 4.37 0.04 14.00
N VAL A 253 3.85 -1.18 14.06
CA VAL A 253 2.41 -1.42 13.93
C VAL A 253 1.67 -0.71 15.07
N GLY A 254 0.64 0.05 14.71
CA GLY A 254 -0.14 0.86 15.63
C GLY A 254 0.22 2.36 15.62
N ASP A 255 1.35 2.74 15.01
CA ASP A 255 1.74 4.14 14.91
C ASP A 255 0.69 4.94 14.13
N SER A 256 0.36 6.12 14.64
CA SER A 256 -0.49 7.10 13.95
C SER A 256 0.35 7.84 12.92
N VAL A 257 -0.21 8.03 11.75
CA VAL A 257 0.47 8.67 10.63
C VAL A 257 -0.41 9.73 9.99
N GLU A 258 0.23 10.71 9.38
CA GLU A 258 -0.38 11.71 8.52
C GLU A 258 -0.02 11.42 7.08
N VAL A 259 -1.03 11.42 6.22
CA VAL A 259 -0.88 11.15 4.79
C VAL A 259 -1.20 12.43 4.01
N HIS A 260 -0.24 12.85 3.21
CA HIS A 260 -0.32 14.03 2.37
C HIS A 260 -0.28 13.60 0.90
N THR A 261 -1.07 14.29 0.07
CA THR A 261 -1.09 14.09 -1.39
C THR A 261 -1.02 15.44 -2.07
N ASP A 262 -0.40 15.50 -3.24
CA ASP A 262 -0.31 16.74 -4.03
C ASP A 262 -1.66 17.16 -4.63
N ALA A 263 -2.63 16.22 -4.67
CA ALA A 263 -3.94 16.48 -5.25
C ALA A 263 -4.84 17.36 -4.34
N TYR A 264 -4.63 17.30 -3.03
CA TYR A 264 -5.47 17.98 -2.05
C TYR A 264 -4.62 18.56 -0.93
N PRO A 265 -4.96 19.76 -0.41
CA PRO A 265 -4.28 20.36 0.74
C PRO A 265 -4.65 19.68 2.08
N ASP A 266 -5.64 18.79 2.07
CA ASP A 266 -6.11 18.09 3.25
C ASP A 266 -5.07 17.10 3.76
N VAL A 267 -5.00 16.95 5.08
CA VAL A 267 -4.21 15.92 5.74
C VAL A 267 -5.13 14.75 6.09
N PHE A 268 -4.78 13.57 5.62
CA PHE A 268 -5.51 12.35 5.95
C PHE A 268 -4.80 11.62 7.09
N HIS A 269 -5.57 11.17 8.07
CA HIS A 269 -5.03 10.47 9.22
C HIS A 269 -5.23 8.97 9.07
N GLY A 270 -4.22 8.20 9.47
CA GLY A 270 -4.27 6.75 9.41
C GLY A 270 -3.45 6.09 10.51
N LYS A 271 -3.48 4.75 10.53
CA LYS A 271 -2.66 3.94 11.42
C LYS A 271 -1.98 2.82 10.65
N ILE A 272 -0.72 2.55 11.01
CA ILE A 272 0.00 1.40 10.49
C ILE A 272 -0.65 0.13 11.04
N SER A 273 -1.24 -0.66 10.15
CA SER A 273 -1.93 -1.89 10.50
C SER A 273 -1.09 -3.14 10.30
N PHE A 274 -0.05 -3.05 9.46
CA PHE A 274 0.81 -4.17 9.13
C PHE A 274 2.12 -3.66 8.53
N ILE A 275 3.22 -4.37 8.79
CA ILE A 275 4.51 -4.17 8.13
C ILE A 275 4.91 -5.53 7.56
N SER A 276 5.26 -5.57 6.27
CA SER A 276 5.68 -6.79 5.60
C SER A 276 6.90 -7.39 6.29
N PRO A 277 6.93 -8.71 6.55
CA PRO A 277 8.12 -9.37 7.09
C PRO A 277 9.20 -9.60 6.03
N ALA A 278 8.89 -9.40 4.74
CA ALA A 278 9.80 -9.62 3.63
C ALA A 278 10.13 -8.30 2.93
N LEU A 279 11.38 -8.11 2.61
CA LEU A 279 11.88 -7.00 1.82
C LEU A 279 11.52 -7.22 0.34
N ASP A 280 11.04 -6.18 -0.32
CA ASP A 280 10.91 -6.19 -1.77
C ASP A 280 12.32 -6.15 -2.39
N PRO A 281 12.69 -7.14 -3.21
CA PRO A 281 14.04 -7.22 -3.77
C PRO A 281 14.37 -6.09 -4.75
N ASN A 282 13.36 -5.47 -5.38
CA ASN A 282 13.55 -4.43 -6.38
C ASN A 282 13.77 -3.06 -5.71
N THR A 283 12.94 -2.75 -4.71
CA THR A 283 12.97 -1.45 -4.03
C THR A 283 13.85 -1.45 -2.79
N ARG A 284 14.17 -2.64 -2.24
CA ARG A 284 14.87 -2.84 -0.97
C ARG A 284 14.16 -2.15 0.20
N THR A 285 12.85 -2.10 0.15
CA THR A 285 11.99 -1.54 1.19
C THR A 285 11.04 -2.59 1.74
N LEU A 286 10.57 -2.38 2.95
CA LEU A 286 9.45 -3.10 3.55
C LEU A 286 8.18 -2.32 3.29
N GLN A 287 7.11 -3.01 2.94
CA GLN A 287 5.83 -2.37 2.73
C GLN A 287 5.06 -2.26 4.05
N ALA A 288 4.78 -1.03 4.48
CA ALA A 288 3.89 -0.74 5.59
C ALA A 288 2.48 -0.45 5.05
N ARG A 289 1.49 -1.18 5.57
CA ARG A 289 0.09 -0.97 5.24
C ARG A 289 -0.57 -0.07 6.27
N ILE A 290 -1.08 1.03 5.81
CA ILE A 290 -1.76 2.04 6.61
C ILE A 290 -3.24 2.01 6.23
N VAL A 291 -4.13 1.97 7.20
CA VAL A 291 -5.57 2.12 6.99
C VAL A 291 -5.91 3.59 7.17
N VAL A 292 -6.51 4.18 6.15
CA VAL A 292 -6.86 5.60 6.10
C VAL A 292 -8.35 5.74 5.86
N ASP A 293 -9.01 6.58 6.65
CA ASP A 293 -10.39 6.96 6.42
C ASP A 293 -10.47 7.91 5.21
N ASN A 294 -11.30 7.55 4.25
CA ASN A 294 -11.42 8.26 2.98
C ASN A 294 -12.74 9.03 2.89
N HIS A 295 -12.92 10.00 3.80
CA HIS A 295 -14.12 10.83 3.81
C HIS A 295 -14.25 11.63 2.51
N GLY A 296 -15.41 11.51 1.87
CA GLY A 296 -15.67 12.14 0.58
C GLY A 296 -14.97 11.47 -0.61
N GLU A 297 -14.38 10.29 -0.39
CA GLU A 297 -13.77 9.44 -1.43
C GLU A 297 -12.73 10.16 -2.30
N LYS A 298 -11.98 11.09 -1.67
CA LYS A 298 -10.96 11.91 -2.33
C LYS A 298 -9.75 11.09 -2.76
N LEU A 299 -9.33 10.13 -1.94
CA LEU A 299 -8.20 9.26 -2.24
C LEU A 299 -8.64 8.20 -3.25
N LYS A 300 -7.95 8.14 -4.38
CA LYS A 300 -8.17 7.16 -5.44
C LYS A 300 -6.96 6.24 -5.56
N LYS A 301 -7.20 5.00 -6.01
CA LYS A 301 -6.15 4.01 -6.24
C LYS A 301 -5.00 4.59 -7.07
N ASP A 302 -3.78 4.19 -6.77
CA ASP A 302 -2.53 4.55 -7.43
C ASP A 302 -2.13 6.04 -7.28
N MET A 303 -2.85 6.85 -6.46
CA MET A 303 -2.36 8.17 -6.07
C MET A 303 -1.09 8.05 -5.23
N TYR A 304 -0.06 8.82 -5.59
CA TYR A 304 1.14 8.94 -4.76
C TYR A 304 0.86 9.81 -3.55
N CYS A 305 1.48 9.46 -2.45
CA CYS A 305 1.36 10.19 -1.20
C CYS A 305 2.66 10.14 -0.39
N THR A 306 2.83 11.12 0.47
CA THR A 306 3.86 11.18 1.48
C THR A 306 3.24 10.86 2.83
N VAL A 307 3.81 9.88 3.53
CA VAL A 307 3.37 9.46 4.85
C VAL A 307 4.35 9.98 5.89
N SER A 308 3.87 10.79 6.81
CA SER A 308 4.64 11.30 7.95
C SER A 308 4.37 10.44 9.19
N VAL A 309 5.41 9.79 9.69
CA VAL A 309 5.37 8.92 10.87
C VAL A 309 6.15 9.59 11.99
N THR A 310 5.56 9.72 13.17
CA THR A 310 6.28 10.19 14.36
C THR A 310 7.16 9.06 14.89
N ALA A 311 8.45 9.12 14.61
CA ALA A 311 9.45 8.09 14.93
C ALA A 311 9.96 8.14 16.38
N GLY A 312 9.51 9.09 17.16
CA GLY A 312 9.88 9.24 18.57
C GLY A 312 10.13 10.68 18.97
N GLN A 313 10.47 10.86 20.23
CA GLN A 313 10.88 12.15 20.79
C GLN A 313 12.33 12.04 21.27
N ILE A 314 13.15 13.00 20.90
CA ILE A 314 14.49 13.17 21.45
C ILE A 314 14.35 14.09 22.68
N PRO A 315 14.38 13.55 23.90
CA PRO A 315 14.31 14.37 25.08
C PRO A 315 15.63 15.16 25.25
N ASN A 316 15.53 16.37 25.75
CA ASN A 316 16.69 17.21 26.04
C ASN A 316 17.60 17.50 24.83
N ALA A 317 17.03 17.56 23.62
CA ALA A 317 17.77 17.99 22.45
C ALA A 317 18.15 19.46 22.55
N ILE A 318 19.36 19.79 22.18
CA ILE A 318 19.75 21.20 21.97
C ILE A 318 19.24 21.57 20.58
N ALA A 319 18.32 22.50 20.48
CA ALA A 319 17.76 22.93 19.22
C ALA A 319 17.75 24.45 19.11
N VAL A 320 18.10 24.93 17.93
CA VAL A 320 18.10 26.36 17.58
C VAL A 320 17.17 26.60 16.41
N PRO A 321 16.63 27.82 16.20
CA PRO A 321 15.88 28.13 14.98
C PRO A 321 16.71 27.84 13.73
N ASP A 322 16.08 27.40 12.64
CA ASP A 322 16.78 27.11 11.38
C ASP A 322 17.52 28.34 10.86
N SER A 323 16.98 29.56 11.09
CA SER A 323 17.60 30.85 10.78
C SER A 323 18.94 31.10 11.49
N ALA A 324 19.20 30.41 12.60
CA ALA A 324 20.44 30.54 13.35
C ALA A 324 21.63 29.81 12.71
N VAL A 325 21.35 28.76 11.90
CA VAL A 325 22.36 27.90 11.32
C VAL A 325 22.75 28.42 9.94
N LEU A 326 23.98 28.85 9.81
CA LEU A 326 24.57 29.29 8.55
C LEU A 326 25.59 28.26 8.06
N ARG A 327 26.01 28.38 6.82
CA ARG A 327 27.07 27.58 6.22
C ARG A 327 28.14 28.49 5.64
N ASP A 328 29.40 28.06 5.81
CA ASP A 328 30.52 28.75 5.21
C ASP A 328 30.80 28.32 3.77
N ASP A 329 31.84 28.86 3.17
CA ASP A 329 32.27 28.57 1.80
C ASP A 329 32.68 27.10 1.60
N GLU A 330 33.05 26.41 2.67
CA GLU A 330 33.38 24.98 2.71
C GLU A 330 32.16 24.12 3.05
N ASN A 331 30.95 24.74 3.09
CA ASN A 331 29.67 24.11 3.44
C ASN A 331 29.62 23.55 4.89
N GLN A 332 30.46 24.05 5.80
CA GLN A 332 30.47 23.67 7.21
C GLN A 332 29.40 24.49 7.97
N PRO A 333 28.55 23.84 8.77
CA PRO A 333 27.56 24.54 9.56
C PRO A 333 28.17 25.29 10.74
N PHE A 334 27.70 26.50 10.96
CA PHE A 334 28.12 27.33 12.09
C PHE A 334 26.98 28.21 12.60
N VAL A 335 27.11 28.72 13.80
CA VAL A 335 26.20 29.68 14.43
C VAL A 335 26.96 30.87 14.99
N TYR A 336 26.27 31.99 15.17
CA TYR A 336 26.83 33.12 15.90
C TYR A 336 26.40 33.05 17.37
N VAL A 337 27.38 33.06 18.26
CA VAL A 337 27.18 33.06 19.73
C VAL A 337 27.49 34.43 20.28
N ALA A 338 26.56 35.00 21.06
CA ALA A 338 26.73 36.25 21.73
C ALA A 338 27.62 36.07 22.99
N SER A 339 28.75 36.79 23.04
CA SER A 339 29.66 36.82 24.17
C SER A 339 29.51 38.06 25.07
N GLY A 340 28.73 39.06 24.60
CA GLY A 340 28.44 40.32 25.28
C GLY A 340 27.17 40.97 24.74
N SER A 341 26.93 42.22 25.05
CA SER A 341 25.72 42.93 24.59
C SER A 341 25.67 43.09 23.07
N ASN A 342 26.81 43.32 22.43
CA ASN A 342 26.92 43.56 20.99
C ASN A 342 28.15 42.84 20.37
N GLN A 343 28.69 41.84 21.06
CA GLN A 343 29.83 41.05 20.62
C GLN A 343 29.37 39.65 20.24
N PHE A 344 29.76 39.22 19.05
CA PHE A 344 29.39 37.94 18.47
C PHE A 344 30.65 37.18 18.00
N GLY A 345 30.64 35.88 18.21
CA GLY A 345 31.68 34.98 17.71
C GLY A 345 31.07 33.89 16.87
N ARG A 346 31.75 33.53 15.77
CA ARG A 346 31.42 32.40 14.97
C ARG A 346 31.83 31.11 15.71
N ARG A 347 30.91 30.12 15.73
CA ARG A 347 31.19 28.81 16.35
C ARG A 347 30.71 27.70 15.42
N SER A 348 31.63 26.82 15.00
CA SER A 348 31.25 25.63 14.20
C SER A 348 30.43 24.67 15.04
N VAL A 349 29.45 24.06 14.43
CA VAL A 349 28.50 23.14 15.09
C VAL A 349 28.30 21.88 14.25
N ASP A 350 28.06 20.76 14.92
CA ASP A 350 27.57 19.56 14.29
C ASP A 350 26.03 19.57 14.35
N ILE A 351 25.39 19.56 13.21
CA ILE A 351 23.91 19.60 13.12
C ILE A 351 23.34 18.20 13.03
N GLY A 352 22.15 18.01 13.58
CA GLY A 352 21.33 16.81 13.47
C GLY A 352 20.13 17.03 12.56
N GLN A 353 18.97 16.62 13.04
CA GLN A 353 17.71 16.75 12.31
C GLN A 353 17.13 18.16 12.41
N SER A 354 16.47 18.62 11.34
CA SER A 354 15.67 19.84 11.35
C SER A 354 14.21 19.47 11.29
N GLU A 355 13.41 19.99 12.23
CA GLU A 355 11.99 19.72 12.33
C GLU A 355 11.25 20.91 12.97
N GLY A 356 10.12 21.27 12.39
CA GLY A 356 9.26 22.35 12.93
C GLY A 356 9.96 23.71 13.00
N GLY A 357 10.86 24.05 12.07
CA GLY A 357 11.60 25.31 12.05
C GLY A 357 12.77 25.35 13.05
N LYS A 358 13.18 24.22 13.60
CA LYS A 358 14.32 24.11 14.53
C LYS A 358 15.30 23.03 14.06
N THR A 359 16.57 23.34 14.12
CA THR A 359 17.67 22.42 13.84
C THR A 359 18.29 21.92 15.13
N GLN A 360 18.43 20.60 15.25
CA GLN A 360 19.16 19.97 16.35
C GLN A 360 20.65 20.22 16.23
N ILE A 361 21.29 20.56 17.34
CA ILE A 361 22.72 20.67 17.43
C ILE A 361 23.26 19.49 18.25
N LEU A 362 24.12 18.70 17.62
CA LEU A 362 24.75 17.52 18.22
C LEU A 362 26.01 17.88 19.04
N LYS A 363 26.79 18.85 18.53
CA LYS A 363 27.99 19.35 19.18
C LYS A 363 28.18 20.83 18.89
N GLY A 364 28.91 21.52 19.76
CA GLY A 364 29.32 22.92 19.59
C GLY A 364 28.53 23.93 20.43
N LEU A 365 27.36 23.55 20.98
CA LEU A 365 26.57 24.38 21.88
C LEU A 365 26.26 23.68 23.20
N SER A 366 26.12 24.49 24.25
CA SER A 366 25.71 24.06 25.58
C SER A 366 24.42 24.77 26.01
N PRO A 367 23.59 24.13 26.88
CA PRO A 367 22.48 24.83 27.50
C PRO A 367 22.90 26.12 28.17
N GLY A 368 22.22 27.20 27.90
CA GLY A 368 22.54 28.54 28.41
C GLY A 368 23.32 29.42 27.43
N ASP A 369 23.91 28.86 26.37
CA ASP A 369 24.54 29.66 25.32
C ASP A 369 23.49 30.60 24.66
N LYS A 370 23.92 31.79 24.29
CA LYS A 370 23.10 32.78 23.62
C LYS A 370 23.45 32.76 22.13
N VAL A 371 22.53 32.29 21.31
CA VAL A 371 22.73 32.14 19.86
C VAL A 371 21.86 33.15 19.11
N VAL A 372 22.37 33.69 18.03
CA VAL A 372 21.60 34.56 17.18
C VAL A 372 20.64 33.69 16.31
N GLY A 373 19.36 33.93 16.42
CA GLY A 373 18.32 33.36 15.60
C GLY A 373 18.12 34.18 14.31
N ASP A 374 17.09 35.02 14.31
CA ASP A 374 16.86 35.93 13.21
C ASP A 374 17.95 37.02 13.19
N GLY A 375 18.43 37.36 11.99
CA GLY A 375 19.53 38.29 11.78
C GLY A 375 20.92 37.64 11.68
N SER A 376 21.04 36.32 11.74
CA SER A 376 22.34 35.63 11.56
C SER A 376 22.98 35.93 10.21
N LEU A 377 22.21 36.03 9.14
CA LEU A 377 22.69 36.40 7.81
C LEU A 377 23.21 37.85 7.77
N PHE A 378 22.53 38.77 8.48
CA PHE A 378 22.99 40.15 8.64
C PHE A 378 24.37 40.20 9.34
N LEU A 379 24.57 39.38 10.36
CA LEU A 379 25.87 39.27 11.03
C LEU A 379 26.95 38.74 10.10
N GLN A 380 26.65 37.79 9.25
CA GLN A 380 27.59 37.27 8.25
C GLN A 380 28.06 38.38 7.30
N PHE A 381 27.14 39.23 6.82
CA PHE A 381 27.48 40.41 6.01
C PHE A 381 28.32 41.43 6.78
N ALA A 382 27.93 41.76 8.00
CA ALA A 382 28.66 42.71 8.86
C ALA A 382 30.08 42.23 9.14
N ASN A 383 30.26 40.93 9.39
CA ASN A 383 31.59 40.34 9.60
C ASN A 383 32.47 40.37 8.32
N SER A 384 31.85 40.13 7.14
CA SER A 384 32.60 40.15 5.88
C SER A 384 33.10 41.54 5.48
N LEU A 385 32.49 42.61 6.00
CA LEU A 385 32.90 43.98 5.76
C LEU A 385 34.00 44.43 6.71
N GLN A 386 34.32 43.71 7.76
CA GLN A 386 35.39 44.02 8.74
C GLN A 386 36.70 43.29 8.43
N HIS A 387 36.68 42.41 7.44
CA HIS A 387 37.85 41.71 6.91
C HIS A 387 38.09 42.04 5.47
#